data_adc279a97799a0f6eba0a7ed9f0b07dd
#
_entry.id   adc279a97799a0f6eba0a7ed9f0b07dd
#
_cell.length_a   1.000
_cell.length_b   1.000
_cell.length_c   1.000
_cell.angle_alpha   90.00
_cell.angle_beta   90.00
_cell.angle_gamma   90.00
#
_symmetry.space_group_name_H-M   'P 1'
#
loop_
_entity.id
_entity.type
_entity.pdbx_description
1 polymer ?
#
loop_
_entity_poly.entity_id
_entity_poly.type
_entity_poly.pdbx_seq_one_letter_code
_entity_poly.pdbx_strand_id
1 'polypeptide(L)' 'MASFPRFLFRVKDKHIEEEAKQMVASLGFNDIEIRRDDTIKDAWLEDNKLLKTTYGLSDIREYLETLVSAK' A
#
# COMPACT_ATOMS: atom_id res chain seq x y z
N MET A 1 -18.45 -15.37 2.57
CA MET A 1 -18.24 -14.52 1.37
C MET A 1 -16.88 -13.85 1.43
N ALA A 2 -16.12 -13.98 0.38
CA ALA A 2 -14.79 -13.34 0.34
C ALA A 2 -14.94 -11.84 0.13
N SER A 3 -14.25 -11.07 0.94
CA SER A 3 -14.19 -9.63 0.75
C SER A 3 -12.78 -9.29 0.31
N PHE A 4 -12.68 -8.33 -0.61
CA PHE A 4 -11.38 -7.87 -1.08
C PHE A 4 -10.91 -6.73 -0.21
N PRO A 5 -9.60 -6.66 0.09
CA PRO A 5 -9.07 -5.52 0.81
C PRO A 5 -9.25 -4.25 -0.02
N ARG A 6 -9.41 -3.14 0.65
CA ARG A 6 -9.48 -1.85 -0.04
C ARG A 6 -8.19 -1.57 -0.80
N PHE A 7 -7.05 -1.90 -0.19
CA PHE A 7 -5.75 -1.61 -0.76
C PHE A 7 -5.00 -2.88 -1.13
N LEU A 8 -4.39 -2.89 -2.30
CA LEU A 8 -3.42 -3.91 -2.67
C LEU A 8 -2.07 -3.22 -2.79
N PHE A 9 -1.13 -3.60 -1.93
CA PHE A 9 0.19 -2.99 -1.85
C PHE A 9 1.21 -3.98 -2.39
N ARG A 10 1.67 -3.75 -3.60
CA ARG A 10 2.66 -4.62 -4.23
C ARG A 10 4.06 -4.08 -3.97
N VAL A 11 4.98 -4.97 -3.63
CA VAL A 11 6.35 -4.61 -3.29
C VAL A 11 7.31 -5.49 -4.10
N LYS A 12 8.40 -4.89 -4.54
CA LYS A 12 9.34 -5.58 -5.41
C LYS A 12 10.09 -6.69 -4.70
N ASP A 13 10.55 -6.43 -3.48
CA ASP A 13 11.39 -7.38 -2.76
C ASP A 13 11.11 -7.32 -1.25
N LYS A 14 11.85 -8.14 -0.51
CA LYS A 14 11.67 -8.27 0.92
C LYS A 14 11.97 -6.97 1.67
N HIS A 15 12.98 -6.24 1.24
CA HIS A 15 13.35 -4.98 1.88
C HIS A 15 12.19 -3.98 1.82
N ILE A 16 11.62 -3.82 0.65
CA ILE A 16 10.49 -2.91 0.44
C ILE A 16 9.25 -3.45 1.16
N GLU A 17 9.10 -4.77 1.20
CA GLU A 17 7.99 -5.39 1.92
C GLU A 17 8.02 -5.03 3.41
N GLU A 18 9.19 -5.07 4.03
CA GLU A 18 9.31 -4.74 5.44
C GLU A 18 9.03 -3.26 5.71
N GLU A 19 9.50 -2.39 4.83
CA GLU A 19 9.17 -0.97 4.94
C GLU A 19 7.68 -0.72 4.77
N ALA A 20 7.05 -1.43 3.85
CA ALA A 20 5.62 -1.31 3.63
C ALA A 20 4.84 -1.76 4.86
N LYS A 21 5.24 -2.86 5.47
CA LYS A 21 4.57 -3.37 6.68
C LYS A 21 4.68 -2.38 7.83
N GLN A 22 5.85 -1.79 8.01
CA GLN A 22 6.04 -0.79 9.07
C GLN A 22 5.19 0.46 8.82
N MET A 23 5.14 0.90 7.58
CA MET A 23 4.35 2.05 7.20
C MET A 23 2.86 1.83 7.46
N VAL A 24 2.35 0.68 7.03
CA VAL A 24 0.95 0.33 7.20
C VAL A 24 0.58 0.24 8.68
N ALA A 25 1.43 -0.41 9.47
CA ALA A 25 1.21 -0.54 10.91
C ALA A 25 1.24 0.82 11.61
N SER A 26 2.20 1.66 11.23
CA SER A 26 2.36 2.99 11.82
C SER A 26 1.14 3.88 11.54
N LEU A 27 0.57 3.77 10.36
CA LEU A 27 -0.57 4.59 9.96
C LEU A 27 -1.92 3.98 10.37
N GLY A 28 -1.90 2.75 10.88
CA GLY A 28 -3.11 2.14 11.39
C GLY A 28 -4.04 1.53 10.36
N PHE A 29 -3.54 1.22 9.17
CA PHE A 29 -4.34 0.56 8.15
C PHE A 29 -4.43 -0.93 8.42
N ASN A 30 -5.62 -1.50 8.31
CA ASN A 30 -5.82 -2.94 8.47
C ASN A 30 -6.55 -3.58 7.29
N ASP A 31 -7.01 -2.78 6.34
CA ASP A 31 -7.71 -3.26 5.16
C ASP A 31 -6.78 -3.17 3.95
N ILE A 32 -5.61 -3.74 4.10
CA ILE A 32 -4.56 -3.65 3.10
C ILE A 32 -3.83 -5.00 3.02
N GLU A 33 -3.63 -5.46 1.80
CA GLU A 33 -2.89 -6.70 1.55
C GLU A 33 -1.54 -6.34 0.93
N ILE A 34 -0.46 -6.89 1.49
CA ILE A 34 0.89 -6.67 0.97
C ILE A 34 1.32 -7.91 0.21
N ARG A 35 1.69 -7.75 -1.05
CA ARG A 35 2.14 -8.85 -1.91
C ARG A 35 3.49 -8.56 -2.51
N ARG A 36 4.29 -9.61 -2.66
CA ARG A 36 5.55 -9.53 -3.37
C ARG A 36 5.30 -9.65 -4.87
N ASP A 37 5.87 -8.73 -5.65
CA ASP A 37 5.76 -8.73 -7.10
C ASP A 37 7.07 -8.22 -7.70
N ASP A 38 7.90 -9.14 -8.18
CA ASP A 38 9.22 -8.79 -8.70
C ASP A 38 9.18 -8.24 -10.13
N THR A 39 7.99 -8.12 -10.70
CA THR A 39 7.83 -7.53 -12.04
C THR A 39 7.73 -6.01 -12.01
N ILE A 40 7.57 -5.42 -10.82
CA ILE A 40 7.50 -3.96 -10.68
C ILE A 40 8.85 -3.41 -10.24
N LYS A 41 9.04 -2.10 -10.40
CA LYS A 41 10.34 -1.48 -10.13
C LYS A 41 10.59 -1.19 -8.66
N ASP A 42 9.55 -0.91 -7.90
CA ASP A 42 9.69 -0.45 -6.54
C ASP A 42 8.48 -0.89 -5.73
N ALA A 43 7.49 -0.03 -5.61
CA ALA A 43 6.26 -0.32 -4.90
C ALA A 43 5.07 0.21 -5.69
N TRP A 44 3.91 -0.41 -5.46
CA TRP A 44 2.70 -0.10 -6.23
C TRP A 44 1.52 -0.28 -5.30
N LEU A 45 0.73 0.77 -5.12
CA LEU A 45 -0.47 0.71 -4.29
C LEU A 45 -1.71 0.92 -5.16
N GLU A 46 -2.66 -0.01 -5.05
CA GLU A 46 -3.95 0.13 -5.71
C GLU A 46 -5.01 0.37 -4.65
N ASP A 47 -5.74 1.46 -4.79
CA ASP A 47 -6.87 1.78 -3.93
C ASP A 47 -8.15 1.42 -4.66
N ASN A 48 -8.76 0.32 -4.24
CA ASN A 48 -9.94 -0.21 -4.91
C ASN A 48 -11.20 0.61 -4.65
N LYS A 49 -11.20 1.41 -3.60
CA LYS A 49 -12.35 2.26 -3.29
C LYS A 49 -12.38 3.50 -4.17
N LEU A 50 -11.24 4.16 -4.33
CA LEU A 50 -11.14 5.38 -5.13
C LEU A 50 -10.65 5.11 -6.55
N LEU A 51 -10.36 3.85 -6.88
CA LEU A 51 -9.87 3.42 -8.19
C LEU A 51 -8.62 4.20 -8.58
N LYS A 52 -7.70 4.33 -7.64
CA LYS A 52 -6.48 5.10 -7.84
C LYS A 52 -5.25 4.22 -7.62
N THR A 53 -4.23 4.41 -8.46
CA THR A 53 -2.97 3.69 -8.34
C THR A 53 -1.85 4.69 -8.05
N THR A 54 -0.96 4.33 -7.11
CA THR A 54 0.17 5.16 -6.72
C THR A 54 1.43 4.33 -6.82
N TYR A 55 2.50 4.92 -7.34
CA TYR A 55 3.77 4.24 -7.56
C TYR A 55 4.86 4.84 -6.68
N GLY A 56 5.74 3.98 -6.14
CA GLY A 56 6.87 4.39 -5.33
C GLY A 56 6.53 4.55 -3.86
N LEU A 57 7.44 4.08 -2.98
CA LEU A 57 7.20 4.13 -1.54
C LEU A 57 6.91 5.53 -1.03
N SER A 58 7.65 6.51 -1.52
CA SER A 58 7.50 7.88 -1.07
C SER A 58 6.11 8.43 -1.37
N ASP A 59 5.65 8.24 -2.60
CA ASP A 59 4.34 8.70 -3.02
C ASP A 59 3.22 7.92 -2.34
N ILE A 60 3.43 6.63 -2.13
CA ILE A 60 2.45 5.80 -1.43
C ILE A 60 2.30 6.25 0.01
N ARG A 61 3.42 6.53 0.68
CA ARG A 61 3.37 7.04 2.05
C ARG A 61 2.58 8.35 2.12
N GLU A 62 2.87 9.27 1.22
CA GLU A 62 2.19 10.55 1.17
C GLU A 62 0.69 10.37 0.94
N TYR A 63 0.33 9.50 0.01
CA TYR A 63 -1.07 9.21 -0.28
C TYR A 63 -1.79 8.65 0.95
N LEU A 64 -1.20 7.67 1.62
CA LEU A 64 -1.80 7.06 2.79
C LEU A 64 -1.90 8.05 3.96
N GLU A 65 -0.87 8.88 4.14
CA GLU A 65 -0.89 9.91 5.17
C GLU A 65 -2.01 10.92 4.93
N THR A 66 -2.23 11.27 3.68
CA THR A 66 -3.32 12.16 3.30
C THR A 66 -4.67 11.58 3.68
N LEU A 67 -4.86 10.28 3.45
CA LEU A 67 -6.11 9.62 3.79
C LEU A 67 -6.35 9.60 5.30
N VAL A 68 -5.30 9.41 6.08
CA VAL A 68 -5.42 9.44 7.55
C VAL A 68 -5.76 10.84 8.03
N SER A 69 -5.15 11.87 7.44
CA SER A 69 -5.37 13.26 7.84
C SER A 69 -6.71 13.81 7.38
N ALA A 70 -7.35 13.16 6.43
CA ALA A 70 -8.58 13.66 5.83
C ALA A 70 -9.84 13.37 6.65
N LYS A 71 -9.69 12.87 7.84
CA LYS A 71 -10.85 12.56 8.68
C LYS A 71 -11.56 13.81 9.20
#